data_d3fe8df232ee0035e62cbb23d282fef8
#
_entry.id   d3fe8df232ee0035e62cbb23d282fef8
#
_cell.length_a   1.000
_cell.length_b   1.000
_cell.length_c   1.000
_cell.angle_alpha   90.00
_cell.angle_beta   90.00
_cell.angle_gamma   90.00
#
_symmetry.space_group_name_H-M   'P 1'
#
loop_
_entity.id
_entity.type
_entity.pdbx_description
1 polymer ?
#
loop_
_entity_poly.entity_id
_entity_poly.type
_entity_poly.pdbx_seq_one_letter_code
_entity_poly.pdbx_strand_id
1 'polypeptide(L)'
;MSSKLIRPYLVRLAGVKIGKRVHIGANVTFDTIEPRLIQIGNDVTITMNCVLLMHYLKTHENGVIEWHRGKLTIGNNVFIGANTVITKPIMIGDNVIIAAGSVVTKDIPSNCLVGGYPRKSLDFLKLKRASKTFV
;
A
#
# COMPACT_ATOMS: atom_id res chain seq x y z
N MET A 1 21.91 7.34 13.78
CA MET A 1 20.58 6.70 13.94
C MET A 1 20.05 6.34 12.55
N SER A 2 19.71 5.09 12.34
CA SER A 2 19.32 4.61 10.99
C SER A 2 18.01 5.24 10.55
N SER A 3 17.97 5.82 9.36
CA SER A 3 16.74 6.37 8.74
C SER A 3 15.58 5.36 8.70
N LYS A 4 15.90 4.07 8.78
CA LYS A 4 14.92 2.97 8.83
C LYS A 4 14.01 2.99 10.07
N LEU A 5 14.50 3.50 11.21
CA LEU A 5 13.74 3.57 12.46
C LEU A 5 13.00 4.90 12.61
N ILE A 6 13.51 5.96 12.01
CA ILE A 6 12.97 7.31 12.18
C ILE A 6 11.68 7.49 11.38
N ARG A 7 11.62 7.00 10.14
CA ARG A 7 10.46 7.22 9.27
C ARG A 7 9.15 6.65 9.82
N PRO A 8 9.08 5.38 10.26
CA PRO A 8 7.84 4.86 10.87
C PRO A 8 7.41 5.66 12.10
N TYR A 9 8.37 6.16 12.88
CA TYR A 9 8.08 7.00 14.05
C TYR A 9 7.46 8.34 13.65
N LEU A 10 8.05 9.03 12.65
CA LEU A 10 7.53 10.30 12.16
C LEU A 10 6.13 10.14 11.55
N VAL A 11 5.90 9.09 10.79
CA VAL A 11 4.60 8.80 10.18
C VAL A 11 3.54 8.50 11.26
N ARG A 12 3.93 7.81 12.33
CA ARG A 12 3.06 7.58 13.50
C ARG A 12 2.72 8.90 14.20
N LEU A 13 3.68 9.79 14.39
CA LEU A 13 3.44 11.12 14.98
C LEU A 13 2.50 11.97 14.11
N ALA A 14 2.55 11.80 12.78
CA ALA A 14 1.63 12.45 11.86
C ALA A 14 0.18 11.92 11.95
N GLY A 15 -0.06 10.84 12.71
CA GLY A 15 -1.40 10.30 12.97
C GLY A 15 -1.73 8.99 12.27
N VAL A 16 -0.83 8.43 11.47
CA VAL A 16 -0.99 7.11 10.85
C VAL A 16 -0.91 6.02 11.92
N LYS A 17 -1.83 5.08 11.89
CA LYS A 17 -1.79 3.90 12.77
C LYS A 17 -0.83 2.87 12.18
N ILE A 18 0.27 2.61 12.86
CA ILE A 18 1.32 1.70 12.40
C ILE A 18 1.56 0.61 13.44
N GLY A 19 1.59 -0.63 12.99
CA GLY A 19 1.93 -1.80 13.78
C GLY A 19 3.43 -1.91 14.11
N LYS A 20 3.87 -3.12 14.41
CA LYS A 20 5.26 -3.46 14.74
C LYS A 20 6.03 -3.90 13.50
N ARG A 21 7.35 -3.72 13.51
CA ARG A 21 8.27 -4.16 12.45
C ARG A 21 7.87 -3.64 11.05
N VAL A 22 7.51 -2.35 11.00
CA VAL A 22 7.16 -1.67 9.76
C VAL A 22 8.39 -0.94 9.23
N HIS A 23 8.68 -1.14 7.95
CA HIS A 23 9.74 -0.44 7.24
C HIS A 23 9.13 0.48 6.18
N ILE A 24 9.54 1.75 6.20
CA ILE A 24 9.11 2.77 5.24
C ILE A 24 10.33 3.30 4.52
N GLY A 25 10.38 3.10 3.22
CA GLY A 25 11.46 3.51 2.34
C GLY A 25 11.58 5.02 2.15
N ALA A 26 12.55 5.42 1.34
CA ALA A 26 12.75 6.83 0.98
C ALA A 26 11.62 7.32 0.08
N ASN A 27 11.26 8.60 0.22
CA ASN A 27 10.28 9.28 -0.63
C ASN A 27 8.90 8.57 -0.71
N VAL A 28 8.51 7.88 0.34
CA VAL A 28 7.14 7.37 0.44
C VAL A 28 6.23 8.53 0.82
N THR A 29 5.23 8.76 -0.02
CA THR A 29 4.25 9.83 0.16
C THR A 29 2.95 9.25 0.68
N PHE A 30 2.54 9.69 1.84
CA PHE A 30 1.21 9.44 2.39
C PHE A 30 0.32 10.64 2.11
N ASP A 31 -0.95 10.37 1.85
CA ASP A 31 -1.93 11.44 1.78
C ASP A 31 -1.98 12.19 3.12
N THR A 32 -1.74 13.50 3.07
CA THR A 32 -1.58 14.34 4.25
C THR A 32 -2.89 14.95 4.75
N ILE A 33 -3.99 14.79 4.02
CA ILE A 33 -5.27 15.43 4.37
C ILE A 33 -5.83 14.82 5.65
N GLU A 34 -5.85 13.49 5.76
CA GLU A 34 -6.31 12.79 6.96
C GLU A 34 -5.45 11.55 7.27
N PRO A 35 -4.28 11.71 7.86
CA PRO A 35 -3.38 10.57 8.16
C PRO A 35 -4.02 9.50 9.05
N ARG A 36 -5.02 9.87 9.86
CA ARG A 36 -5.77 8.94 10.72
C ARG A 36 -6.55 7.87 9.96
N LEU A 37 -6.82 8.09 8.68
CA LEU A 37 -7.48 7.13 7.80
C LEU A 37 -6.54 6.04 7.29
N ILE A 38 -5.23 6.16 7.55
CA ILE A 38 -4.26 5.13 7.19
C ILE A 38 -4.03 4.19 8.37
N GLN A 39 -4.16 2.90 8.12
CA GLN A 39 -3.85 1.86 9.08
C GLN A 39 -2.92 0.83 8.44
N ILE A 40 -1.78 0.60 9.06
CA ILE A 40 -0.75 -0.33 8.62
C ILE A 40 -0.56 -1.38 9.71
N GLY A 41 -0.63 -2.64 9.33
CA GLY A 41 -0.44 -3.77 10.24
C GLY A 41 1.01 -4.00 10.64
N ASN A 42 1.31 -5.23 11.06
CA ASN A 42 2.64 -5.66 11.47
C ASN A 42 3.41 -6.25 10.27
N ASP A 43 4.74 -6.22 10.34
CA ASP A 43 5.62 -6.83 9.33
C ASP A 43 5.37 -6.30 7.92
N VAL A 44 5.17 -5.00 7.79
CA VAL A 44 4.90 -4.33 6.52
C VAL A 44 6.16 -3.63 6.03
N THR A 45 6.51 -3.86 4.78
CA THR A 45 7.56 -3.13 4.09
C THR A 45 6.98 -2.32 2.93
N ILE A 46 7.09 -1.01 3.02
CA ILE A 46 6.77 -0.09 1.93
C ILE A 46 8.10 0.42 1.39
N THR A 47 8.43 0.08 0.17
CA THR A 47 9.72 0.45 -0.43
C THR A 47 9.70 1.88 -0.97
N MET A 48 10.77 2.31 -1.60
CA MET A 48 10.96 3.71 -1.98
C MET A 48 9.97 4.21 -3.05
N ASN A 49 9.72 5.51 -3.05
CA ASN A 49 8.93 6.23 -4.05
C ASN A 49 7.48 5.74 -4.19
N CYS A 50 6.91 5.13 -3.16
CA CYS A 50 5.51 4.73 -3.18
C CYS A 50 4.61 5.92 -2.82
N VAL A 51 3.42 5.95 -3.43
CA VAL A 51 2.38 6.95 -3.17
C VAL A 51 1.11 6.25 -2.68
N LEU A 52 0.61 6.66 -1.53
CA LEU A 52 -0.57 6.09 -0.90
C LEU A 52 -1.64 7.18 -0.75
N LEU A 53 -2.69 7.10 -1.56
CA LEU A 53 -3.78 8.07 -1.59
C LEU A 53 -5.03 7.54 -0.87
N MET A 54 -5.71 8.44 -0.17
CA MET A 54 -6.97 8.12 0.53
C MET A 54 -8.13 8.96 0.06
N HIS A 55 -7.91 9.75 -0.96
CA HIS A 55 -8.97 10.50 -1.61
C HIS A 55 -8.86 10.36 -3.12
N TYR A 56 -9.98 10.48 -3.79
CA TYR A 56 -10.05 10.48 -5.24
C TYR A 56 -11.28 11.26 -5.71
N LEU A 57 -11.23 11.68 -6.96
CA LEU A 57 -12.36 12.34 -7.61
C LEU A 57 -13.20 11.32 -8.37
N LYS A 58 -14.49 11.43 -8.26
CA LYS A 58 -15.46 10.71 -9.08
C LYS A 58 -16.25 11.72 -9.90
N THR A 59 -16.33 11.48 -11.19
CA THR A 59 -17.18 12.27 -12.10
C THR A 59 -18.48 11.53 -12.35
N HIS A 60 -19.57 12.25 -12.39
CA HIS A 60 -20.89 11.76 -12.77
C HIS A 60 -21.24 12.18 -14.20
N GLU A 61 -22.17 11.47 -14.84
CA GLU A 61 -22.59 11.74 -16.21
C GLU A 61 -23.11 13.17 -16.43
N ASN A 62 -23.63 13.81 -15.36
CA ASN A 62 -24.07 15.19 -15.37
C ASN A 62 -22.93 16.23 -15.21
N GLY A 63 -21.66 15.78 -15.23
CA GLY A 63 -20.49 16.65 -15.08
C GLY A 63 -20.17 17.08 -13.64
N VAL A 64 -20.93 16.62 -12.66
CA VAL A 64 -20.62 16.88 -11.25
C VAL A 64 -19.39 16.10 -10.84
N ILE A 65 -18.47 16.80 -10.16
CA ILE A 65 -17.26 16.20 -9.57
C ILE A 65 -17.48 16.06 -8.07
N GLU A 66 -17.31 14.87 -7.57
CA GLU A 66 -17.46 14.54 -6.16
C GLU A 66 -16.15 14.05 -5.55
N TRP A 67 -15.78 14.61 -4.41
CA TRP A 67 -14.64 14.17 -3.63
C TRP A 67 -15.01 12.94 -2.79
N HIS A 68 -14.29 11.88 -3.00
CA HIS A 68 -14.38 10.69 -2.18
C HIS A 68 -13.11 10.53 -1.35
N ARG A 69 -13.29 10.19 -0.08
CA ARG A 69 -12.22 9.83 0.83
C ARG A 69 -12.63 8.61 1.63
N GLY A 70 -11.67 7.88 2.12
CA GLY A 70 -11.93 6.70 2.89
C GLY A 70 -10.68 6.14 3.55
N LYS A 71 -10.85 5.03 4.22
CA LYS A 71 -9.79 4.37 4.97
C LYS A 71 -8.92 3.52 4.05
N LEU A 72 -7.61 3.70 4.14
CA LEU A 72 -6.62 2.78 3.59
C LEU A 72 -6.17 1.83 4.69
N THR A 73 -6.39 0.54 4.50
CA THR A 73 -5.97 -0.50 5.44
C THR A 73 -4.97 -1.43 4.77
N ILE A 74 -3.82 -1.58 5.38
CA ILE A 74 -2.78 -2.55 4.97
C ILE A 74 -2.69 -3.58 6.09
N GLY A 75 -2.89 -4.85 5.75
CA GLY A 75 -2.82 -5.97 6.68
C GLY A 75 -1.41 -6.28 7.18
N ASN A 76 -1.22 -7.50 7.66
CA ASN A 76 0.07 -7.96 8.17
C ASN A 76 0.87 -8.68 7.10
N ASN A 77 2.20 -8.65 7.23
CA ASN A 77 3.10 -9.33 6.32
C ASN A 77 2.87 -8.93 4.85
N VAL A 78 2.95 -7.63 4.59
CA VAL A 78 2.72 -7.03 3.28
C VAL A 78 4.02 -6.41 2.77
N PHE A 79 4.36 -6.70 1.52
CA PHE A 79 5.46 -6.06 0.81
C PHE A 79 4.92 -5.22 -0.35
N ILE A 80 5.27 -3.94 -0.36
CA ILE A 80 4.91 -3.00 -1.44
C ILE A 80 6.19 -2.62 -2.18
N GLY A 81 6.29 -3.06 -3.42
CA GLY A 81 7.42 -2.80 -4.30
C GLY A 81 7.59 -1.33 -4.65
N ALA A 82 8.79 -0.93 -5.01
CA ALA A 82 9.14 0.46 -5.31
C ALA A 82 8.28 1.06 -6.43
N ASN A 83 8.05 2.37 -6.37
CA ASN A 83 7.25 3.10 -7.35
C ASN A 83 5.80 2.61 -7.50
N THR A 84 5.24 2.00 -6.47
CA THR A 84 3.84 1.60 -6.44
C THR A 84 2.96 2.79 -6.09
N VAL A 85 1.84 2.91 -6.79
CA VAL A 85 0.81 3.93 -6.52
C VAL A 85 -0.48 3.24 -6.08
N ILE A 86 -0.93 3.54 -4.88
CA ILE A 86 -2.27 3.18 -4.40
C ILE A 86 -3.16 4.41 -4.65
N THR A 87 -4.08 4.30 -5.59
CA THR A 87 -4.77 5.45 -6.18
C THR A 87 -5.99 5.94 -5.40
N LYS A 88 -6.46 5.15 -4.44
CA LYS A 88 -7.66 5.45 -3.66
C LYS A 88 -7.71 4.60 -2.39
N PRO A 89 -8.65 4.91 -1.47
CA PRO A 89 -8.90 4.08 -0.30
C PRO A 89 -9.20 2.63 -0.69
N ILE A 90 -8.40 1.71 -0.20
CA ILE A 90 -8.55 0.27 -0.44
C ILE A 90 -8.19 -0.53 0.82
N MET A 91 -8.58 -1.78 0.82
CA MET A 91 -8.12 -2.76 1.80
C MET A 91 -7.12 -3.72 1.14
N ILE A 92 -5.96 -3.85 1.75
CA ILE A 92 -4.94 -4.84 1.41
C ILE A 92 -4.94 -5.87 2.54
N GLY A 93 -5.18 -7.13 2.19
CA GLY A 93 -5.19 -8.23 3.15
C GLY A 93 -3.81 -8.58 3.70
N ASP A 94 -3.72 -9.73 4.36
CA ASP A 94 -2.48 -10.25 4.91
C ASP A 94 -1.71 -11.08 3.88
N ASN A 95 -0.40 -11.20 4.06
CA ASN A 95 0.47 -12.02 3.19
C ASN A 95 0.34 -11.61 1.72
N VAL A 96 0.55 -10.35 1.43
CA VAL A 96 0.43 -9.76 0.09
C VAL A 96 1.78 -9.23 -0.37
N ILE A 97 2.11 -9.50 -1.61
CA ILE A 97 3.25 -8.89 -2.32
C ILE A 97 2.71 -8.08 -3.48
N ILE A 98 3.08 -6.81 -3.51
CA ILE A 98 2.81 -5.90 -4.63
C ILE A 98 4.11 -5.66 -5.37
N ALA A 99 4.17 -6.08 -6.63
CA ALA A 99 5.35 -5.90 -7.46
C ALA A 99 5.66 -4.42 -7.69
N ALA A 100 6.94 -4.09 -7.85
CA ALA A 100 7.38 -2.72 -8.13
C ALA A 100 6.70 -2.15 -9.38
N GLY A 101 6.46 -0.84 -9.37
CA GLY A 101 5.83 -0.13 -10.48
C GLY A 101 4.34 -0.41 -10.68
N SER A 102 3.68 -1.00 -9.68
CA SER A 102 2.26 -1.32 -9.78
C SER A 102 1.37 -0.12 -9.54
N VAL A 103 0.21 -0.10 -10.21
CA VAL A 103 -0.88 0.82 -9.93
C VAL A 103 -2.06 0.04 -9.35
N VAL A 104 -2.36 0.29 -8.08
CA VAL A 104 -3.37 -0.45 -7.33
C VAL A 104 -4.66 0.37 -7.27
N THR A 105 -5.71 -0.16 -7.87
CA THR A 105 -7.00 0.54 -8.00
C THR A 105 -8.17 -0.17 -7.31
N LYS A 106 -7.91 -1.35 -6.73
CA LYS A 106 -8.94 -2.20 -6.09
C LYS A 106 -8.37 -2.89 -4.87
N ASP A 107 -9.25 -3.33 -3.97
CA ASP A 107 -8.88 -4.16 -2.83
C ASP A 107 -8.05 -5.38 -3.25
N ILE A 108 -7.14 -5.77 -2.38
CA ILE A 108 -6.30 -6.95 -2.58
C ILE A 108 -6.63 -7.95 -1.47
N PRO A 109 -7.15 -9.13 -1.82
CA PRO A 109 -7.39 -10.17 -0.83
C PRO A 109 -6.08 -10.71 -0.25
N SER A 110 -6.17 -11.37 0.90
CA SER A 110 -5.02 -12.02 1.53
C SER A 110 -4.40 -13.10 0.63
N ASN A 111 -3.13 -13.37 0.85
CA ASN A 111 -2.37 -14.44 0.17
C ASN A 111 -2.26 -14.22 -1.34
N CYS A 112 -2.02 -12.99 -1.78
CA CYS A 112 -1.91 -12.62 -3.19
C CYS A 112 -0.54 -12.05 -3.55
N LEU A 113 -0.09 -12.36 -4.76
CA LEU A 113 0.89 -11.57 -5.50
C LEU A 113 0.14 -10.78 -6.57
N VAL A 114 0.38 -9.49 -6.61
CA VAL A 114 -0.24 -8.59 -7.60
C VAL A 114 0.82 -7.71 -8.24
N GLY A 115 0.55 -7.29 -9.48
CA GLY A 115 1.47 -6.42 -10.19
C GLY A 115 0.87 -5.85 -11.47
N GLY A 116 1.57 -4.88 -12.04
CA GLY A 116 1.27 -4.30 -13.33
C GLY A 116 0.38 -3.06 -13.31
N TYR A 117 0.03 -2.60 -14.50
CA TYR A 117 -0.78 -1.41 -14.75
C TYR A 117 -1.90 -1.74 -15.77
N PRO A 118 -3.19 -1.68 -15.39
CA PRO A 118 -3.66 -1.80 -14.02
C PRO A 118 -3.24 -3.13 -13.39
N ARG A 119 -3.21 -3.20 -12.05
CA ARG A 119 -2.75 -4.40 -11.36
C ARG A 119 -3.45 -5.67 -11.87
N LYS A 120 -2.70 -6.72 -12.07
CA LYS A 120 -3.20 -8.07 -12.32
C LYS A 120 -2.91 -8.92 -11.10
N SER A 121 -3.87 -9.71 -10.64
CA SER A 121 -3.61 -10.72 -9.62
C SER A 121 -2.90 -11.90 -10.27
N LEU A 122 -1.87 -12.39 -9.61
CA LEU A 122 -1.19 -13.62 -9.94
C LEU A 122 -1.57 -14.67 -8.91
N ASP A 123 -1.70 -15.91 -9.35
CA ASP A 123 -2.17 -16.99 -8.50
C ASP A 123 -1.17 -17.29 -7.37
N PHE A 124 -1.62 -17.35 -6.14
CA PHE A 124 -0.77 -17.60 -4.96
C PHE A 124 -0.04 -18.94 -5.04
N LEU A 125 -0.61 -19.93 -5.71
CA LEU A 125 0.04 -21.20 -5.95
C LEU A 125 1.28 -21.08 -6.86
N LYS A 126 1.27 -20.12 -7.80
CA LYS A 126 2.44 -19.79 -8.61
C LYS A 126 3.52 -19.12 -7.78
N LEU A 127 3.16 -18.34 -6.77
CA LEU A 127 4.10 -17.71 -5.85
C LEU A 127 4.87 -18.75 -5.01
N LYS A 128 4.21 -19.75 -4.47
CA LYS A 128 4.86 -20.84 -3.75
C LYS A 128 5.85 -21.63 -4.62
N ARG A 129 5.58 -21.73 -5.91
CA ARG A 129 6.52 -22.34 -6.87
C ARG A 129 7.68 -21.42 -7.20
N ALA A 130 7.44 -20.13 -7.37
CA ALA A 130 8.46 -19.12 -7.65
C ALA A 130 9.42 -18.92 -6.45
N SER A 131 8.92 -18.95 -5.20
CA SER A 131 9.76 -18.81 -4.00
C SER A 131 10.78 -19.93 -3.84
N LYS A 132 10.56 -21.10 -4.46
CA LYS A 132 11.54 -22.18 -4.53
C LYS A 132 12.63 -21.95 -5.60
N THR A 133 12.43 -21.01 -6.50
CA THR A 133 13.34 -20.72 -7.62
C THR A 133 14.23 -19.50 -7.34
N PHE A 134 13.92 -18.70 -6.33
CA PHE A 134 14.65 -17.50 -5.93
C PHE A 134 15.51 -17.66 -4.66
N VAL A 135 15.84 -18.88 -4.33
CA VAL A 135 16.79 -19.17 -3.24
C VAL A 135 18.21 -19.30 -3.78
#